data_d170ff6b6c0cf3ba9a70c2d36037996b
#
_entry.id   d170ff6b6c0cf3ba9a70c2d36037996b
#
_cell.length_a   1.000
_cell.length_b   1.000
_cell.length_c   1.000
_cell.angle_alpha   90.00
_cell.angle_beta   90.00
_cell.angle_gamma   90.00
#
_symmetry.space_group_name_H-M   'P 1'
#
loop_
_entity.id
_entity.type
_entity.pdbx_description
1 polymer ?
#
loop_
_entity_poly.entity_id
_entity_poly.type
_entity_poly.pdbx_seq_one_letter_code
_entity_poly.pdbx_strand_id
1 'polypeptide(L)'
;MDELLDIVNDEDIVTGQEMRSTVHQLGLQHRGVHVFLFTQDGKMLVQKRSADRAASPSMLDCSVSEHVKAGESYHDAAMRGMMEEMGVDGIEIKPLVKFRMNYGVNDNEISTLYEGMVDPSRVKFDPIEIEEINYYSMEELKEMIEGGNVKFCGWFVELLNWNLGKPTRMNLDFQSQRKS
;
A
#
# COMPACT_ATOMS: atom_id res chain seq x y z
N MET A 1 2.97 -16.51 -8.57
CA MET A 1 3.81 -16.41 -9.79
C MET A 1 4.75 -15.24 -9.59
N ASP A 2 6.02 -15.32 -10.01
CA ASP A 2 6.95 -14.20 -9.88
C ASP A 2 6.57 -13.09 -10.88
N GLU A 3 6.68 -11.82 -10.49
CA GLU A 3 6.21 -10.68 -11.26
C GLU A 3 7.39 -9.90 -11.83
N LEU A 4 7.25 -9.37 -13.06
CA LEU A 4 8.23 -8.46 -13.65
C LEU A 4 7.94 -7.03 -13.16
N LEU A 5 8.94 -6.37 -12.58
CA LEU A 5 8.84 -5.01 -12.06
C LEU A 5 9.76 -4.06 -12.82
N ASP A 6 9.36 -2.80 -12.93
CA ASP A 6 10.24 -1.73 -13.39
C ASP A 6 11.21 -1.32 -12.27
N ILE A 7 12.50 -1.28 -12.59
CA ILE A 7 13.54 -0.71 -11.74
C ILE A 7 13.66 0.77 -12.03
N VAL A 8 13.67 1.58 -10.98
CA VAL A 8 13.68 3.04 -11.10
C VAL A 8 14.84 3.68 -10.37
N ASN A 9 15.26 4.85 -10.87
CA ASN A 9 16.23 5.70 -10.17
C ASN A 9 15.53 6.61 -9.14
N ASP A 10 16.31 7.51 -8.53
CA ASP A 10 15.81 8.44 -7.50
C ASP A 10 14.81 9.48 -8.03
N GLU A 11 14.78 9.73 -9.33
CA GLU A 11 13.82 10.60 -10.00
C GLU A 11 12.57 9.85 -10.49
N ASP A 12 12.43 8.55 -10.13
CA ASP A 12 11.35 7.67 -10.57
C ASP A 12 11.32 7.43 -12.09
N ILE A 13 12.52 7.44 -12.72
CA ILE A 13 12.70 7.10 -14.12
C ILE A 13 13.08 5.63 -14.23
N VAL A 14 12.40 4.90 -15.13
CA VAL A 14 12.67 3.49 -15.38
C VAL A 14 14.08 3.33 -15.99
N THR A 15 14.90 2.50 -15.36
CA THR A 15 16.28 2.20 -15.76
C THR A 15 16.48 0.74 -16.18
N GLY A 16 15.52 -0.12 -15.90
CA GLY A 16 15.58 -1.55 -16.23
C GLY A 16 14.33 -2.28 -15.77
N GLN A 17 14.33 -3.58 -15.91
CA GLN A 17 13.26 -4.46 -15.45
C GLN A 17 13.86 -5.73 -14.88
N GLU A 18 13.29 -6.21 -13.78
CA GLU A 18 13.71 -7.46 -13.12
C GLU A 18 12.53 -8.19 -12.47
N MET A 19 12.70 -9.47 -12.28
CA MET A 19 11.72 -10.28 -11.54
C MET A 19 11.68 -9.84 -10.07
N ARG A 20 10.50 -9.81 -9.47
CA ARG A 20 10.27 -9.40 -8.08
C ARG A 20 11.22 -10.10 -7.07
N SER A 21 11.45 -11.41 -7.27
CA SER A 21 12.39 -12.16 -6.43
C SER A 21 13.81 -11.60 -6.50
N THR A 22 14.30 -11.24 -7.69
CA THR A 22 15.62 -10.60 -7.88
C THR A 22 15.64 -9.19 -7.31
N VAL A 23 14.57 -8.42 -7.49
CA VAL A 23 14.42 -7.07 -6.95
C VAL A 23 14.64 -7.06 -5.44
N HIS A 24 13.94 -7.92 -4.71
CA HIS A 24 14.06 -8.01 -3.25
C HIS A 24 15.38 -8.68 -2.82
N GLN A 25 15.94 -9.59 -3.61
CA GLN A 25 17.24 -10.18 -3.31
C GLN A 25 18.38 -9.16 -3.36
N LEU A 26 18.35 -8.27 -4.37
CA LEU A 26 19.40 -7.28 -4.64
C LEU A 26 19.12 -5.90 -4.03
N GLY A 27 17.92 -5.67 -3.50
CA GLY A 27 17.51 -4.37 -2.97
C GLY A 27 17.36 -3.29 -4.04
N LEU A 28 16.89 -3.68 -5.23
CA LEU A 28 16.68 -2.73 -6.31
C LEU A 28 15.47 -1.85 -6.03
N GLN A 29 15.59 -0.55 -6.35
CA GLN A 29 14.49 0.39 -6.15
C GLN A 29 13.41 0.17 -7.20
N HIS A 30 12.19 -0.02 -6.74
CA HIS A 30 11.01 -0.31 -7.56
C HIS A 30 9.81 0.50 -7.09
N ARG A 31 8.64 0.25 -7.69
CA ARG A 31 7.42 1.02 -7.43
C ARG A 31 6.39 0.22 -6.66
N GLY A 32 5.72 0.89 -5.70
CA GLY A 32 4.59 0.35 -4.96
C GLY A 32 3.38 1.28 -4.96
N VAL A 33 2.22 0.73 -4.65
CA VAL A 33 0.98 1.49 -4.43
C VAL A 33 0.29 1.02 -3.15
N HIS A 34 -0.33 1.98 -2.48
CA HIS A 34 -1.21 1.71 -1.36
C HIS A 34 -2.54 2.44 -1.58
N VAL A 35 -3.63 1.85 -1.11
CA VAL A 35 -4.95 2.47 -1.20
C VAL A 35 -5.63 2.43 0.16
N PHE A 36 -6.18 3.56 0.57
CA PHE A 36 -7.11 3.70 1.68
C PHE A 36 -8.52 3.77 1.11
N LEU A 37 -9.35 2.77 1.40
CA LEU A 37 -10.75 2.76 1.03
C LEU A 37 -11.59 3.10 2.25
N PHE A 38 -12.35 4.17 2.16
CA PHE A 38 -13.24 4.63 3.22
C PHE A 38 -14.69 4.32 2.88
N THR A 39 -15.46 3.99 3.90
CA THR A 39 -16.92 3.89 3.82
C THR A 39 -17.55 5.28 3.93
N GLN A 40 -18.83 5.38 3.61
CA GLN A 40 -19.55 6.65 3.69
C GLN A 40 -19.59 7.27 5.10
N ASP A 41 -19.53 6.43 6.15
CA ASP A 41 -19.44 6.86 7.55
C ASP A 41 -17.98 7.12 8.02
N GLY A 42 -17.03 7.13 7.09
CA GLY A 42 -15.64 7.54 7.36
C GLY A 42 -14.75 6.48 7.99
N LYS A 43 -15.16 5.21 7.97
CA LYS A 43 -14.32 4.10 8.44
C LYS A 43 -13.44 3.57 7.31
N MET A 44 -12.19 3.28 7.62
CA MET A 44 -11.24 2.67 6.69
C MET A 44 -11.43 1.16 6.65
N LEU A 45 -11.49 0.59 5.44
CA LEU A 45 -11.36 -0.84 5.22
C LEU A 45 -9.91 -1.26 5.51
N VAL A 46 -9.75 -2.18 6.44
CA VAL A 46 -8.46 -2.75 6.86
C VAL A 46 -8.51 -4.25 6.64
N GLN A 47 -7.51 -4.79 5.96
CA GLN A 47 -7.38 -6.23 5.76
C GLN A 47 -6.46 -6.85 6.81
N LYS A 48 -6.76 -8.08 7.20
CA LYS A 48 -5.83 -8.96 7.89
C LYS A 48 -5.25 -9.93 6.89
N ARG A 49 -3.94 -9.87 6.69
CA ARG A 49 -3.22 -10.72 5.73
C ARG A 49 -3.34 -12.18 6.12
N SER A 50 -3.49 -13.06 5.14
CA SER A 50 -3.50 -14.50 5.36
C SER A 50 -2.23 -14.97 6.09
N ALA A 51 -2.36 -15.98 6.93
CA ALA A 51 -1.23 -16.59 7.64
C ALA A 51 -0.20 -17.24 6.70
N ASP A 52 -0.62 -17.56 5.46
CA ASP A 52 0.23 -18.18 4.44
C ASP A 52 1.04 -17.16 3.62
N ARG A 53 0.87 -15.87 3.85
CA ARG A 53 1.64 -14.83 3.14
C ARG A 53 3.10 -14.85 3.57
N ALA A 54 4.01 -14.79 2.59
CA ALA A 54 5.45 -14.80 2.83
C ALA A 54 5.95 -13.57 3.62
N ALA A 55 5.30 -12.41 3.41
CA ALA A 55 5.62 -11.17 4.11
C ALA A 55 4.48 -10.79 5.05
N SER A 56 4.81 -10.41 6.30
CA SER A 56 3.87 -9.91 7.31
C SER A 56 2.60 -10.77 7.48
N PRO A 57 2.71 -12.11 7.69
CA PRO A 57 1.55 -12.98 7.86
C PRO A 57 0.72 -12.58 9.09
N SER A 58 -0.60 -12.67 8.98
CA SER A 58 -1.58 -12.38 10.03
C SER A 58 -1.51 -10.97 10.62
N MET A 59 -0.87 -10.02 9.91
CA MET A 59 -0.80 -8.61 10.30
C MET A 59 -1.92 -7.81 9.64
N LEU A 60 -2.33 -6.71 10.28
CA LEU A 60 -3.23 -5.74 9.67
C LEU A 60 -2.50 -4.90 8.64
N ASP A 61 -3.15 -4.69 7.51
CA ASP A 61 -2.66 -3.90 6.38
C ASP A 61 -3.73 -2.91 5.91
N CYS A 62 -3.33 -1.89 5.17
CA CYS A 62 -4.29 -0.97 4.54
C CYS A 62 -5.19 -1.72 3.55
N SER A 63 -6.12 -1.00 2.95
CA SER A 63 -7.14 -1.65 2.11
C SER A 63 -6.52 -2.43 0.95
N VAL A 64 -5.48 -1.88 0.30
CA VAL A 64 -4.73 -2.52 -0.80
C VAL A 64 -3.26 -2.14 -0.71
N SER A 65 -2.36 -3.10 -0.93
CA SER A 65 -0.91 -2.90 -1.03
C SER A 65 -0.33 -3.77 -2.13
N GLU A 66 0.16 -3.15 -3.22
CA GLU A 66 0.62 -3.84 -4.41
C GLU A 66 1.91 -3.26 -4.99
N HIS A 67 2.70 -4.10 -5.66
CA HIS A 67 3.77 -3.63 -6.54
C HIS A 67 3.19 -3.11 -7.86
N VAL A 68 3.84 -2.13 -8.43
CA VAL A 68 3.56 -1.67 -9.80
C VAL A 68 4.33 -2.57 -10.76
N LYS A 69 3.62 -3.34 -11.58
CA LYS A 69 4.23 -4.25 -12.56
C LYS A 69 4.90 -3.47 -13.69
N ALA A 70 5.82 -4.11 -14.39
CA ALA A 70 6.53 -3.49 -15.50
C ALA A 70 5.58 -2.89 -16.53
N GLY A 71 5.75 -1.61 -16.83
CA GLY A 71 4.93 -0.86 -17.78
C GLY A 71 3.59 -0.36 -17.23
N GLU A 72 3.21 -0.68 -15.99
CA GLU A 72 2.00 -0.12 -15.37
C GLU A 72 2.25 1.31 -14.88
N SER A 73 1.19 2.12 -14.86
CA SER A 73 1.17 3.33 -14.06
C SER A 73 0.81 3.01 -12.59
N TYR A 74 1.13 3.93 -11.67
CA TYR A 74 0.69 3.80 -10.26
C TYR A 74 -0.83 3.67 -10.13
N HIS A 75 -1.58 4.42 -10.94
CA HIS A 75 -3.04 4.36 -10.92
C HIS A 75 -3.56 3.00 -11.41
N ASP A 76 -3.02 2.47 -12.50
CA ASP A 76 -3.44 1.16 -13.04
C ASP A 76 -3.14 0.03 -12.04
N ALA A 77 -1.98 0.07 -11.39
CA ALA A 77 -1.63 -0.89 -10.35
C ALA A 77 -2.58 -0.82 -9.15
N ALA A 78 -2.96 0.40 -8.72
CA ALA A 78 -3.94 0.58 -7.65
C ALA A 78 -5.32 0.03 -8.03
N MET A 79 -5.78 0.29 -9.26
CA MET A 79 -7.07 -0.24 -9.78
C MET A 79 -7.03 -1.77 -9.87
N ARG A 80 -5.92 -2.35 -10.35
CA ARG A 80 -5.73 -3.79 -10.40
C ARG A 80 -5.76 -4.40 -9.01
N GLY A 81 -5.00 -3.84 -8.05
CA GLY A 81 -4.97 -4.32 -6.66
C GLY A 81 -6.35 -4.29 -6.01
N MET A 82 -7.14 -3.23 -6.21
CA MET A 82 -8.52 -3.17 -5.70
C MET A 82 -9.39 -4.29 -6.27
N MET A 83 -9.22 -4.63 -7.56
CA MET A 83 -9.96 -5.72 -8.17
C MET A 83 -9.47 -7.10 -7.70
N GLU A 84 -8.15 -7.31 -7.65
CA GLU A 84 -7.54 -8.59 -7.27
C GLU A 84 -7.77 -8.90 -5.78
N GLU A 85 -7.50 -7.95 -4.87
CA GLU A 85 -7.59 -8.16 -3.43
C GLU A 85 -9.02 -8.00 -2.87
N MET A 86 -9.78 -6.99 -3.34
CA MET A 86 -11.07 -6.61 -2.76
C MET A 86 -12.27 -6.92 -3.65
N GLY A 87 -12.05 -7.33 -4.91
CA GLY A 87 -13.11 -7.60 -5.87
C GLY A 87 -13.95 -6.37 -6.24
N VAL A 88 -13.38 -5.18 -6.09
CA VAL A 88 -14.07 -3.91 -6.39
C VAL A 88 -13.48 -3.22 -7.60
N ASP A 89 -14.36 -2.72 -8.46
CA ASP A 89 -14.05 -1.96 -9.67
C ASP A 89 -14.83 -0.65 -9.73
N GLY A 90 -14.49 0.21 -10.69
CA GLY A 90 -15.20 1.45 -10.95
C GLY A 90 -15.22 2.45 -9.78
N ILE A 91 -14.31 2.30 -8.82
CA ILE A 91 -14.12 3.27 -7.74
C ILE A 91 -13.18 4.36 -8.25
N GLU A 92 -13.60 5.61 -8.11
CA GLU A 92 -12.71 6.77 -8.32
C GLU A 92 -11.75 6.89 -7.14
N ILE A 93 -10.45 6.92 -7.45
CA ILE A 93 -9.39 7.12 -6.47
C ILE A 93 -8.59 8.37 -6.78
N LYS A 94 -8.12 9.06 -5.76
CA LYS A 94 -7.26 10.23 -5.90
C LYS A 94 -5.93 10.01 -5.18
N PRO A 95 -4.79 10.46 -5.76
CA PRO A 95 -3.50 10.38 -5.10
C PRO A 95 -3.45 11.36 -3.93
N LEU A 96 -2.99 10.88 -2.77
CA LEU A 96 -2.76 11.68 -1.57
C LEU A 96 -1.31 12.14 -1.49
N VAL A 97 -0.38 11.20 -1.62
CA VAL A 97 1.05 11.45 -1.44
C VAL A 97 1.88 10.46 -2.24
N LYS A 98 2.99 10.94 -2.80
CA LYS A 98 4.05 10.12 -3.38
C LYS A 98 5.29 10.27 -2.49
N PHE A 99 5.94 9.16 -2.17
CA PHE A 99 7.03 9.13 -1.22
C PHE A 99 8.02 8.02 -1.56
N ARG A 100 9.23 8.13 -0.99
CA ARG A 100 10.22 7.05 -0.99
C ARG A 100 10.32 6.46 0.41
N MET A 101 10.45 5.15 0.48
CA MET A 101 10.65 4.46 1.73
C MET A 101 11.46 3.18 1.56
N ASN A 102 12.25 2.87 2.58
CA ASN A 102 12.84 1.55 2.76
C ASN A 102 12.01 0.82 3.84
N TYR A 103 11.35 -0.25 3.46
CA TYR A 103 10.49 -1.02 4.38
C TYR A 103 11.24 -2.08 5.17
N GLY A 104 12.48 -2.37 4.80
CA GLY A 104 13.31 -3.36 5.45
C GLY A 104 14.58 -3.66 4.67
N VAL A 105 15.21 -4.79 4.95
CA VAL A 105 16.39 -5.23 4.21
C VAL A 105 16.00 -5.47 2.75
N ASN A 106 16.66 -4.75 1.84
CA ASN A 106 16.45 -4.89 0.39
C ASN A 106 15.03 -4.57 -0.11
N ASP A 107 14.30 -3.71 0.58
CA ASP A 107 12.93 -3.34 0.21
C ASP A 107 12.82 -1.82 0.02
N ASN A 108 13.32 -1.35 -1.13
CA ASN A 108 13.41 0.05 -1.50
C ASN A 108 12.32 0.41 -2.50
N GLU A 109 11.36 1.23 -2.08
CA GLU A 109 10.23 1.61 -2.92
C GLU A 109 10.09 3.12 -3.10
N ILE A 110 9.60 3.50 -4.29
CA ILE A 110 8.89 4.74 -4.52
C ILE A 110 7.42 4.39 -4.63
N SER A 111 6.63 4.86 -3.69
CA SER A 111 5.23 4.47 -3.58
C SER A 111 4.29 5.66 -3.69
N THR A 112 3.06 5.41 -4.13
CA THR A 112 1.96 6.38 -4.11
C THR A 112 0.82 5.84 -3.27
N LEU A 113 0.37 6.65 -2.29
CA LEU A 113 -0.86 6.39 -1.55
C LEU A 113 -2.03 7.05 -2.26
N TYR A 114 -3.08 6.29 -2.47
CA TYR A 114 -4.38 6.75 -2.97
C TYR A 114 -5.45 6.66 -1.89
N GLU A 115 -6.53 7.41 -2.05
CA GLU A 115 -7.76 7.20 -1.30
C GLU A 115 -8.97 7.09 -2.23
N GLY A 116 -9.98 6.35 -1.81
CA GLY A 116 -11.26 6.22 -2.49
C GLY A 116 -12.38 5.87 -1.51
N MET A 117 -13.62 5.89 -2.01
CA MET A 117 -14.78 5.48 -1.23
C MET A 117 -15.29 4.12 -1.71
N VAL A 118 -15.63 3.25 -0.77
CA VAL A 118 -16.16 1.92 -1.05
C VAL A 118 -17.50 1.69 -0.36
N ASP A 119 -18.42 1.03 -1.05
CA ASP A 119 -19.61 0.44 -0.46
C ASP A 119 -19.23 -0.95 0.10
N PRO A 120 -19.32 -1.19 1.41
CA PRO A 120 -19.00 -2.49 2.01
C PRO A 120 -19.73 -3.68 1.37
N SER A 121 -20.93 -3.47 0.86
CA SER A 121 -21.71 -4.53 0.19
C SER A 121 -21.12 -5.03 -1.13
N ARG A 122 -20.22 -4.25 -1.72
CA ARG A 122 -19.52 -4.60 -2.97
C ARG A 122 -18.23 -5.36 -2.77
N VAL A 123 -17.68 -5.37 -1.53
CA VAL A 123 -16.38 -5.96 -1.26
C VAL A 123 -16.47 -7.49 -1.23
N LYS A 124 -15.62 -8.11 -2.04
CA LYS A 124 -15.45 -9.57 -2.12
C LYS A 124 -13.96 -9.89 -2.14
N PHE A 125 -13.34 -9.87 -0.96
CA PHE A 125 -11.91 -10.07 -0.85
C PHE A 125 -11.46 -11.49 -1.25
N ASP A 126 -10.21 -11.60 -1.70
CA ASP A 126 -9.57 -12.88 -2.02
C ASP A 126 -9.19 -13.64 -0.73
N PRO A 127 -9.84 -14.78 -0.42
CA PRO A 127 -9.57 -15.53 0.80
C PRO A 127 -8.19 -16.22 0.81
N ILE A 128 -7.48 -16.28 -0.33
CA ILE A 128 -6.12 -16.79 -0.39
C ILE A 128 -5.13 -15.78 0.19
N GLU A 129 -5.34 -14.50 -0.10
CA GLU A 129 -4.45 -13.42 0.33
C GLU A 129 -4.86 -12.78 1.65
N ILE A 130 -6.16 -12.76 1.95
CA ILE A 130 -6.77 -12.04 3.06
C ILE A 130 -7.55 -13.00 3.94
N GLU A 131 -7.25 -13.00 5.25
CA GLU A 131 -7.95 -13.81 6.24
C GLU A 131 -9.31 -13.20 6.60
N GLU A 132 -9.35 -11.89 6.82
CA GLU A 132 -10.56 -11.12 7.15
C GLU A 132 -10.41 -9.65 6.79
N ILE A 133 -11.53 -8.96 6.69
CA ILE A 133 -11.58 -7.49 6.58
C ILE A 133 -12.40 -6.90 7.71
N ASN A 134 -12.00 -5.72 8.17
CA ASN A 134 -12.72 -4.95 9.18
C ASN A 134 -12.76 -3.47 8.79
N TYR A 135 -13.63 -2.70 9.42
CA TYR A 135 -13.78 -1.27 9.18
C TYR A 135 -13.55 -0.51 10.49
N TYR A 136 -12.50 0.31 10.52
CA TYR A 136 -12.09 1.07 11.69
C TYR A 136 -12.11 2.57 11.41
N SER A 137 -12.51 3.35 12.41
CA SER A 137 -12.27 4.80 12.39
C SER A 137 -10.78 5.09 12.56
N MET A 138 -10.34 6.28 12.15
CA MET A 138 -8.95 6.70 12.34
C MET A 138 -8.55 6.75 13.82
N GLU A 139 -9.49 7.07 14.72
CA GLU A 139 -9.23 7.08 16.17
C GLU A 139 -9.04 5.66 16.71
N GLU A 140 -9.88 4.68 16.29
CA GLU A 140 -9.69 3.28 16.64
C GLU A 140 -8.33 2.76 16.17
N LEU A 141 -7.92 3.05 14.93
CA LEU A 141 -6.61 2.64 14.42
C LEU A 141 -5.46 3.26 15.20
N LYS A 142 -5.58 4.53 15.58
CA LYS A 142 -4.60 5.21 16.41
C LYS A 142 -4.46 4.54 17.79
N GLU A 143 -5.58 4.27 18.45
CA GLU A 143 -5.61 3.58 19.75
C GLU A 143 -5.00 2.17 19.66
N MET A 144 -5.30 1.43 18.60
CA MET A 144 -4.77 0.08 18.38
C MET A 144 -3.25 0.10 18.19
N ILE A 145 -2.70 1.09 17.45
CA ILE A 145 -1.24 1.25 17.29
C ILE A 145 -0.59 1.61 18.63
N GLU A 146 -1.15 2.56 19.36
CA GLU A 146 -0.62 3.02 20.64
C GLU A 146 -0.70 1.94 21.73
N GLY A 147 -1.74 1.13 21.69
CA GLY A 147 -1.94 -0.01 22.62
C GLY A 147 -0.98 -1.18 22.40
N GLY A 148 -0.43 -1.33 21.20
CA GLY A 148 0.60 -2.33 20.88
C GLY A 148 0.15 -3.80 20.95
N ASN A 149 -1.14 -4.06 21.12
CA ASN A 149 -1.68 -5.42 21.25
C ASN A 149 -2.01 -6.08 19.90
N VAL A 150 -1.99 -5.29 18.81
CA VAL A 150 -2.29 -5.73 17.45
C VAL A 150 -1.08 -5.49 16.57
N LYS A 151 -0.77 -6.45 15.69
CA LYS A 151 0.35 -6.33 14.77
C LYS A 151 -0.12 -5.70 13.46
N PHE A 152 0.57 -4.66 13.05
CA PHE A 152 0.38 -3.96 11.79
C PHE A 152 1.58 -4.18 10.87
N CYS A 153 1.34 -4.20 9.56
CA CYS A 153 2.42 -4.09 8.58
C CYS A 153 3.19 -2.78 8.77
N GLY A 154 4.51 -2.85 8.68
CA GLY A 154 5.36 -1.68 8.96
C GLY A 154 5.04 -0.49 8.06
N TRP A 155 4.77 -0.72 6.77
CA TRP A 155 4.36 0.32 5.82
C TRP A 155 3.01 0.94 6.20
N PHE A 156 2.05 0.14 6.66
CA PHE A 156 0.73 0.64 7.07
C PHE A 156 0.83 1.57 8.29
N VAL A 157 1.69 1.24 9.26
CA VAL A 157 1.96 2.14 10.41
C VAL A 157 2.49 3.50 9.93
N GLU A 158 3.43 3.51 8.98
CA GLU A 158 4.01 4.75 8.47
C GLU A 158 2.99 5.59 7.68
N LEU A 159 2.13 4.94 6.88
CA LEU A 159 1.03 5.59 6.17
C LEU A 159 0.00 6.20 7.14
N LEU A 160 -0.36 5.46 8.20
CA LEU A 160 -1.26 5.96 9.24
C LEU A 160 -0.65 7.13 10.01
N ASN A 161 0.64 7.04 10.37
CA ASN A 161 1.35 8.13 11.03
C ASN A 161 1.34 9.39 10.16
N TRP A 162 1.62 9.26 8.86
CA TRP A 162 1.55 10.39 7.94
C TRP A 162 0.15 10.99 7.87
N ASN A 163 -0.89 10.17 7.75
CA ASN A 163 -2.28 10.61 7.68
C ASN A 163 -2.73 11.33 8.96
N LEU A 164 -2.24 10.86 10.12
CA LEU A 164 -2.51 11.44 11.44
C LEU A 164 -1.63 12.67 11.78
N GLY A 165 -0.76 13.10 10.87
CA GLY A 165 0.19 14.20 11.12
C GLY A 165 1.26 13.88 12.15
N LYS A 166 1.54 12.59 12.39
CA LYS A 166 2.59 12.10 13.29
C LYS A 166 3.93 11.96 12.54
N PRO A 167 5.07 11.89 13.25
CA PRO A 167 6.35 11.58 12.63
C PRO A 167 6.30 10.24 11.88
N THR A 168 6.85 10.22 10.67
CA THR A 168 6.94 9.06 9.80
C THR A 168 8.31 8.98 9.15
N ARG A 169 8.73 7.78 8.74
CA ARG A 169 9.98 7.55 8.00
C ARG A 169 9.83 7.79 6.48
N MET A 170 8.63 8.12 6.02
CA MET A 170 8.37 8.41 4.61
C MET A 170 9.17 9.63 4.16
N ASN A 171 9.98 9.48 3.10
CA ASN A 171 10.65 10.62 2.46
C ASN A 171 9.70 11.24 1.43
N LEU A 172 9.32 12.50 1.67
CA LEU A 172 8.31 13.24 0.90
C LEU A 172 8.92 14.21 -0.14
N ASP A 173 10.19 14.08 -0.49
CA ASP A 173 10.91 15.03 -1.37
C ASP A 173 10.26 15.22 -2.75
N PHE A 174 9.46 14.25 -3.20
CA PHE A 174 8.68 14.39 -4.44
C PHE A 174 7.61 15.49 -4.41
N GLN A 175 7.21 15.98 -3.22
CA GLN A 175 6.21 17.05 -3.10
C GLN A 175 6.81 18.45 -3.32
N SER A 176 8.11 18.63 -3.12
CA SER A 176 8.77 19.93 -3.29
C SER A 176 8.91 20.36 -4.76
N GLN A 177 8.81 19.46 -5.71
CA GLN A 177 8.92 19.73 -7.14
C GLN A 177 7.62 20.25 -7.80
N ARG A 178 6.50 20.30 -7.09
CA ARG A 178 5.21 20.78 -7.61
C ARG A 178 4.89 22.24 -7.30
N LYS A 179 5.85 23.01 -6.74
CA LYS A 179 5.70 24.44 -6.44
C LYS A 179 6.66 25.30 -7.25
N SER A 180 6.66 25.14 -8.56
CA SER A 180 7.28 26.12 -9.47
C SER A 180 6.48 26.24 -10.75
#